data_0e8912bb7b81d7daab7326a8cb9f8156
#
_entry.id   0e8912bb7b81d7daab7326a8cb9f8156
#
_cell.length_a   1.000
_cell.length_b   1.000
_cell.length_c   1.000
_cell.angle_alpha   90.00
_cell.angle_beta   90.00
_cell.angle_gamma   90.00
#
_symmetry.space_group_name_H-M   'P 1'
#
loop_
_entity.id
_entity.type
_entity.pdbx_description
1 polymer ?
#
loop_
_entity_poly.entity_id
_entity_poly.type
_entity_poly.pdbx_seq_one_letter_code
_entity_poly.pdbx_strand_id
1 'polypeptide(L)'
;MRTAMSNETKKTGSSFMEKLSTVIVDKRNLIFLLTIILLVFSAFSRNWVEVESDLTYYLPSDSETKQALDIMDEQFTTYGTAEVMVANITPEQAAALEPKIKEIKGVQSVDYDETTAHYNNLSALYSITFAYSEDDEACLDSLEAVKEYLSDYDLYVDTDLGNTQQETIDHEISVIMVYVAIVIVIVLLFTSETYGEVPVLILTFVVALVLNQGTNFLMGKISFISNSVTSILQLALSIDYAIIFCNRFKEEHRLLPLREAVIVSLSTVSYTHLTLPTSDL
;
A
#
# COMPACT_ATOMS: atom_id res chain seq x y z
N MET A 1 -29.19 -33.55 23.73
CA MET A 1 -29.80 -32.43 22.98
C MET A 1 -28.76 -31.52 22.28
N ARG A 2 -27.63 -31.17 22.90
CA ARG A 2 -26.55 -30.37 22.32
C ARG A 2 -25.86 -31.04 21.10
N THR A 3 -25.67 -32.36 21.10
CA THR A 3 -25.00 -33.11 20.01
C THR A 3 -25.85 -33.20 18.74
N ALA A 4 -27.18 -33.21 18.85
CA ALA A 4 -28.09 -33.24 17.70
C ALA A 4 -28.15 -31.87 16.97
N MET A 5 -28.16 -30.79 17.73
CA MET A 5 -28.14 -29.40 17.12
C MET A 5 -26.81 -29.10 16.41
N SER A 6 -25.67 -29.62 16.93
CA SER A 6 -24.36 -29.48 16.28
C SER A 6 -24.29 -30.22 14.92
N ASN A 7 -24.96 -31.38 14.83
CA ASN A 7 -25.00 -32.15 13.59
C ASN A 7 -25.96 -31.57 12.54
N GLU A 8 -27.06 -30.96 12.96
CA GLU A 8 -27.99 -30.32 12.00
C GLU A 8 -27.40 -29.02 11.44
N THR A 9 -26.75 -28.21 12.24
CA THR A 9 -26.05 -26.99 11.74
C THR A 9 -24.88 -27.34 10.82
N LYS A 10 -24.13 -28.40 11.09
CA LYS A 10 -23.08 -28.90 10.18
C LYS A 10 -23.63 -29.38 8.83
N LYS A 11 -24.80 -30.08 8.85
CA LYS A 11 -25.42 -30.62 7.64
C LYS A 11 -26.06 -29.53 6.76
N THR A 12 -26.63 -28.48 7.34
CA THR A 12 -27.20 -27.34 6.61
C THR A 12 -26.11 -26.44 6.01
N GLY A 13 -25.02 -26.18 6.68
CA GLY A 13 -23.90 -25.40 6.16
C GLY A 13 -23.19 -26.11 5.00
N SER A 14 -22.95 -27.40 5.09
CA SER A 14 -22.39 -28.23 4.02
C SER A 14 -23.28 -28.23 2.75
N SER A 15 -24.59 -28.38 2.94
CA SER A 15 -25.55 -28.34 1.81
C SER A 15 -25.64 -26.99 1.12
N PHE A 16 -25.47 -25.87 1.84
CA PHE A 16 -25.46 -24.54 1.25
C PHE A 16 -24.20 -24.31 0.42
N MET A 17 -23.02 -24.63 0.96
CA MET A 17 -21.74 -24.49 0.24
C MET A 17 -21.67 -25.37 -1.00
N GLU A 18 -22.22 -26.59 -0.95
CA GLU A 18 -22.29 -27.46 -2.10
C GLU A 18 -23.18 -26.89 -3.21
N LYS A 19 -24.34 -26.33 -2.87
CA LYS A 19 -25.22 -25.65 -3.84
C LYS A 19 -24.54 -24.42 -4.45
N LEU A 20 -23.86 -23.61 -3.63
CA LEU A 20 -23.12 -22.44 -4.09
C LEU A 20 -22.00 -22.85 -5.05
N SER A 21 -21.21 -23.85 -4.67
CA SER A 21 -20.13 -24.40 -5.49
C SER A 21 -20.66 -24.95 -6.82
N THR A 22 -21.80 -25.63 -6.80
CA THR A 22 -22.47 -26.13 -8.00
C THR A 22 -22.86 -24.99 -8.94
N VAL A 23 -23.47 -23.92 -8.42
CA VAL A 23 -23.83 -22.74 -9.22
C VAL A 23 -22.60 -22.09 -9.84
N ILE A 24 -21.51 -21.96 -9.06
CA ILE A 24 -20.25 -21.39 -9.54
C ILE A 24 -19.70 -22.22 -10.72
N VAL A 25 -19.63 -23.52 -10.58
CA VAL A 25 -19.08 -24.41 -11.60
C VAL A 25 -19.97 -24.46 -12.86
N ASP A 26 -21.27 -24.56 -12.69
CA ASP A 26 -22.22 -24.66 -13.80
C ASP A 26 -22.38 -23.33 -14.57
N LYS A 27 -22.30 -22.21 -13.88
CA LYS A 27 -22.39 -20.86 -14.47
C LYS A 27 -21.02 -20.20 -14.66
N ARG A 28 -19.94 -20.99 -14.76
CA ARG A 28 -18.57 -20.47 -14.89
C ARG A 28 -18.41 -19.38 -15.95
N ASN A 29 -19.05 -19.53 -17.12
CA ASN A 29 -18.94 -18.54 -18.20
C ASN A 29 -19.55 -17.19 -17.80
N LEU A 30 -20.67 -17.20 -17.05
CA LEU A 30 -21.28 -15.99 -16.52
C LEU A 30 -20.39 -15.34 -15.47
N ILE A 31 -19.77 -16.15 -14.60
CA ILE A 31 -18.85 -15.66 -13.56
C ILE A 31 -17.60 -15.08 -14.21
N PHE A 32 -17.02 -15.72 -15.22
CA PHE A 32 -15.90 -15.16 -15.98
C PHE A 32 -16.26 -13.81 -16.61
N LEU A 33 -17.42 -13.71 -17.24
CA LEU A 33 -17.88 -12.45 -17.82
C LEU A 33 -18.03 -11.37 -16.75
N LEU A 34 -18.64 -11.68 -15.61
CA LEU A 34 -18.78 -10.77 -14.48
C LEU A 34 -17.41 -10.31 -13.95
N THR A 35 -16.49 -11.25 -13.77
CA THR A 35 -15.12 -10.95 -13.31
C THR A 35 -14.39 -10.04 -14.29
N ILE A 36 -14.53 -10.24 -15.60
CA ILE A 36 -13.92 -9.37 -16.62
C ILE A 36 -14.52 -7.96 -16.52
N ILE A 37 -15.83 -7.83 -16.39
CA ILE A 37 -16.50 -6.52 -16.24
C ILE A 37 -16.00 -5.82 -14.98
N LEU A 38 -15.96 -6.53 -13.86
CA LEU A 38 -15.45 -5.99 -12.58
C LEU A 38 -13.97 -5.63 -12.67
N LEU A 39 -13.16 -6.40 -13.37
CA LEU A 39 -11.74 -6.15 -13.56
C LEU A 39 -11.51 -4.86 -14.38
N VAL A 40 -12.27 -4.68 -15.46
CA VAL A 40 -12.22 -3.45 -16.27
C VAL A 40 -12.66 -2.26 -15.41
N PHE A 41 -13.76 -2.39 -14.67
CA PHE A 41 -14.20 -1.35 -13.75
C PHE A 41 -13.13 -1.03 -12.69
N SER A 42 -12.54 -2.06 -12.06
CA SER A 42 -11.52 -1.91 -11.03
C SER A 42 -10.24 -1.25 -11.56
N ALA A 43 -9.88 -1.51 -12.81
CA ALA A 43 -8.73 -0.87 -13.44
C ALA A 43 -8.88 0.66 -13.56
N PHE A 44 -10.12 1.14 -13.69
CA PHE A 44 -10.43 2.59 -13.71
C PHE A 44 -10.65 3.13 -12.29
N SER A 45 -11.43 2.43 -11.46
CA SER A 45 -11.85 2.91 -10.14
C SER A 45 -10.70 3.00 -9.13
N ARG A 46 -9.60 2.28 -9.33
CA ARG A 46 -8.41 2.39 -8.46
C ARG A 46 -7.83 3.82 -8.39
N ASN A 47 -8.07 4.64 -9.43
CA ASN A 47 -7.60 6.02 -9.48
C ASN A 47 -8.58 7.00 -8.81
N TRP A 48 -9.71 6.53 -8.30
CA TRP A 48 -10.72 7.35 -7.62
C TRP A 48 -10.53 7.40 -6.12
N VAL A 49 -9.69 6.53 -5.58
CA VAL A 49 -9.36 6.53 -4.16
C VAL A 49 -8.30 7.61 -3.90
N GLU A 50 -8.51 8.37 -2.86
CA GLU A 50 -7.54 9.32 -2.36
C GLU A 50 -6.68 8.63 -1.30
N VAL A 51 -5.36 8.62 -1.51
CA VAL A 51 -4.41 8.05 -0.55
C VAL A 51 -3.94 9.17 0.36
N GLU A 52 -4.31 9.06 1.64
CA GLU A 52 -3.96 10.05 2.65
C GLU A 52 -2.60 9.70 3.28
N SER A 53 -1.67 10.64 3.19
CA SER A 53 -0.31 10.51 3.73
C SER A 53 -0.22 10.95 5.17
N ASP A 54 -1.07 11.91 5.57
CA ASP A 54 -1.08 12.42 6.93
C ASP A 54 -1.80 11.45 7.87
N LEU A 55 -1.04 10.89 8.81
CA LEU A 55 -1.58 9.98 9.82
C LEU A 55 -2.45 10.71 10.85
N THR A 56 -2.32 12.01 10.98
CA THR A 56 -3.11 12.83 11.91
C THR A 56 -4.58 12.91 11.49
N TYR A 57 -4.85 12.71 10.19
CA TYR A 57 -6.21 12.59 9.65
C TYR A 57 -7.04 11.49 10.33
N TYR A 58 -6.39 10.40 10.78
CA TYR A 58 -7.04 9.25 11.42
C TYR A 58 -7.16 9.37 12.94
N LEU A 59 -6.71 10.48 13.53
CA LEU A 59 -6.89 10.72 14.96
C LEU A 59 -8.37 10.93 15.27
N PRO A 60 -8.88 10.40 16.39
CA PRO A 60 -10.23 10.71 16.86
C PRO A 60 -10.42 12.21 17.02
N SER A 61 -11.55 12.74 16.54
CA SER A 61 -11.85 14.18 16.58
C SER A 61 -11.95 14.75 18.00
N ASP A 62 -12.18 13.89 18.99
CA ASP A 62 -12.23 14.23 20.42
C ASP A 62 -10.89 14.09 21.14
N SER A 63 -9.83 13.65 20.44
CA SER A 63 -8.48 13.58 21.02
C SER A 63 -7.90 14.97 21.22
N GLU A 64 -7.18 15.17 22.33
CA GLU A 64 -6.51 16.43 22.63
C GLU A 64 -5.51 16.83 21.54
N THR A 65 -4.83 15.84 20.96
CA THR A 65 -3.88 16.06 19.86
C THR A 65 -4.57 16.60 18.62
N LYS A 66 -5.71 16.02 18.19
CA LYS A 66 -6.44 16.50 17.02
C LYS A 66 -6.99 17.90 17.22
N GLN A 67 -7.56 18.18 18.40
CA GLN A 67 -8.03 19.51 18.75
C GLN A 67 -6.91 20.55 18.77
N ALA A 68 -5.72 20.18 19.28
CA ALA A 68 -4.56 21.07 19.27
C ALA A 68 -4.07 21.36 17.85
N LEU A 69 -4.03 20.35 16.97
CA LEU A 69 -3.66 20.52 15.56
C LEU A 69 -4.67 21.42 14.84
N ASP A 70 -5.97 21.17 15.01
CA ASP A 70 -7.03 21.98 14.39
C ASP A 70 -6.93 23.45 14.84
N ILE A 71 -6.63 23.72 16.13
CA ILE A 71 -6.40 25.08 16.63
C ILE A 71 -5.12 25.69 16.02
N MET A 72 -4.07 24.89 15.86
CA MET A 72 -2.83 25.37 15.22
C MET A 72 -3.10 25.76 13.76
N ASP A 73 -3.80 24.92 13.00
CA ASP A 73 -4.12 25.17 11.60
C ASP A 73 -5.03 26.39 11.41
N GLU A 74 -5.97 26.62 12.35
CA GLU A 74 -6.87 27.78 12.32
C GLU A 74 -6.19 29.10 12.74
N GLN A 75 -5.27 29.04 13.69
CA GLN A 75 -4.71 30.25 14.33
C GLN A 75 -3.31 30.62 13.82
N PHE A 76 -2.57 29.68 13.27
CA PHE A 76 -1.18 29.88 12.84
C PHE A 76 -1.02 29.37 11.39
N THR A 77 -0.16 30.05 10.65
CA THR A 77 0.29 29.54 9.35
C THR A 77 1.54 28.72 9.59
N THR A 78 1.48 27.41 9.35
CA THR A 78 2.66 26.54 9.36
C THR A 78 3.41 26.74 8.04
N TYR A 79 4.51 27.48 8.12
CA TYR A 79 5.37 27.69 6.95
C TYR A 79 6.16 26.43 6.63
N GLY A 80 6.33 26.16 5.35
CA GLY A 80 7.19 25.07 4.90
C GLY A 80 8.65 25.30 5.29
N THR A 81 9.33 24.24 5.70
CA THR A 81 10.76 24.27 6.06
C THR A 81 11.54 23.18 5.34
N ALA A 82 12.82 23.42 5.12
CA ALA A 82 13.75 22.43 4.58
C ALA A 82 15.14 22.60 5.19
N GLU A 83 15.76 21.48 5.54
CA GLU A 83 17.18 21.38 5.88
C GLU A 83 17.96 21.01 4.61
N VAL A 84 18.82 21.91 4.17
CA VAL A 84 19.58 21.77 2.94
C VAL A 84 21.06 21.70 3.27
N MET A 85 21.67 20.52 3.08
CA MET A 85 23.09 20.30 3.29
C MET A 85 23.84 20.33 1.96
N VAL A 86 24.87 21.15 1.88
CA VAL A 86 25.82 21.19 0.77
C VAL A 86 27.16 20.65 1.25
N ALA A 87 27.62 19.56 0.65
CA ALA A 87 28.89 18.92 1.01
C ALA A 87 30.05 19.42 0.11
N ASN A 88 31.27 19.17 0.55
CA ASN A 88 32.51 19.53 -0.16
C ASN A 88 32.65 21.04 -0.46
N ILE A 89 32.25 21.88 0.50
CA ILE A 89 32.27 23.34 0.37
C ILE A 89 33.13 23.98 1.46
N THR A 90 33.83 25.07 1.14
CA THR A 90 34.60 25.84 2.15
C THR A 90 33.70 26.80 2.96
N PRO A 91 34.10 27.21 4.17
CA PRO A 91 33.31 28.15 4.97
C PRO A 91 32.97 29.46 4.23
N GLU A 92 33.92 29.99 3.49
CA GLU A 92 33.73 31.25 2.72
C GLU A 92 32.73 31.06 1.58
N GLN A 93 32.75 29.91 0.90
CA GLN A 93 31.78 29.57 -0.14
C GLN A 93 30.40 29.37 0.48
N ALA A 94 30.32 28.70 1.64
CA ALA A 94 29.08 28.45 2.34
C ALA A 94 28.41 29.77 2.78
N ALA A 95 29.16 30.67 3.40
CA ALA A 95 28.67 31.99 3.79
C ALA A 95 28.24 32.84 2.56
N ALA A 96 28.87 32.66 1.41
CA ALA A 96 28.49 33.34 0.18
C ALA A 96 27.22 32.79 -0.50
N LEU A 97 26.82 31.56 -0.18
CA LEU A 97 25.59 30.94 -0.70
C LEU A 97 24.35 31.41 0.07
N GLU A 98 24.42 31.61 1.38
CA GLU A 98 23.28 32.03 2.22
C GLU A 98 22.48 33.19 1.60
N PRO A 99 23.09 34.39 1.30
CA PRO A 99 22.32 35.50 0.74
C PRO A 99 21.72 35.18 -0.63
N LYS A 100 22.35 34.33 -1.42
CA LYS A 100 21.86 33.93 -2.74
C LYS A 100 20.68 32.98 -2.65
N ILE A 101 20.68 32.04 -1.71
CA ILE A 101 19.53 31.18 -1.43
C ILE A 101 18.35 32.02 -0.96
N LYS A 102 18.60 33.02 -0.12
CA LYS A 102 17.58 33.94 0.41
C LYS A 102 16.93 34.80 -0.69
N GLU A 103 17.63 35.08 -1.78
CA GLU A 103 17.08 35.82 -2.93
C GLU A 103 16.18 34.96 -3.83
N ILE A 104 16.13 33.64 -3.65
CA ILE A 104 15.28 32.74 -4.42
C ILE A 104 13.82 33.05 -4.08
N LYS A 105 12.98 33.13 -5.12
CA LYS A 105 11.57 33.43 -4.95
C LYS A 105 10.90 32.36 -4.06
N GLY A 106 10.20 32.83 -3.03
CA GLY A 106 9.48 31.97 -2.09
C GLY A 106 10.28 31.56 -0.87
N VAL A 107 11.58 31.88 -0.79
CA VAL A 107 12.37 31.74 0.44
C VAL A 107 12.10 32.96 1.33
N GLN A 108 11.66 32.73 2.56
CA GLN A 108 11.42 33.77 3.55
C GLN A 108 12.67 34.05 4.37
N SER A 109 13.31 33.00 4.88
CA SER A 109 14.55 33.11 5.67
C SER A 109 15.45 31.90 5.41
N VAL A 110 16.74 32.13 5.58
CA VAL A 110 17.77 31.10 5.61
C VAL A 110 18.53 31.32 6.91
N ASP A 111 18.64 30.28 7.73
CA ASP A 111 19.45 30.29 8.93
C ASP A 111 20.73 29.47 8.67
N TYR A 112 21.86 30.17 8.81
CA TYR A 112 23.19 29.61 8.63
C TYR A 112 24.17 30.41 9.48
N ASP A 113 25.04 29.71 10.20
CA ASP A 113 26.18 30.29 10.89
C ASP A 113 27.42 29.39 10.77
N GLU A 114 28.57 29.89 11.16
CA GLU A 114 29.82 29.14 11.11
C GLU A 114 30.06 28.25 12.35
N THR A 115 29.01 28.02 13.16
CA THR A 115 29.09 27.08 14.28
C THR A 115 29.07 25.64 13.82
N THR A 116 29.44 24.73 14.69
CA THR A 116 29.39 23.27 14.40
C THR A 116 27.98 22.75 14.19
N ALA A 117 26.93 23.53 14.44
CA ALA A 117 25.55 23.20 14.14
C ALA A 117 25.26 23.29 12.64
N HIS A 118 25.81 24.32 11.96
CA HIS A 118 25.56 24.57 10.55
C HIS A 118 26.76 24.31 9.64
N TYR A 119 27.99 24.19 10.20
CA TYR A 119 29.16 23.87 9.39
C TYR A 119 30.05 22.84 10.06
N ASN A 120 30.25 21.70 9.41
CA ASN A 120 31.11 20.62 9.92
C ASN A 120 31.65 19.78 8.76
N ASN A 121 32.93 19.34 8.86
CA ASN A 121 33.57 18.42 7.91
C ASN A 121 33.40 18.81 6.41
N LEU A 122 33.64 20.08 6.08
CA LEU A 122 33.44 20.62 4.73
C LEU A 122 32.00 20.51 4.22
N SER A 123 31.03 20.47 5.10
CA SER A 123 29.60 20.48 4.78
C SER A 123 28.91 21.63 5.48
N ALA A 124 28.07 22.36 4.75
CA ALA A 124 27.23 23.44 5.26
C ALA A 124 25.77 23.00 5.30
N LEU A 125 25.08 23.28 6.40
CA LEU A 125 23.65 23.00 6.60
C LEU A 125 22.90 24.33 6.67
N TYR A 126 21.94 24.51 5.79
CA TYR A 126 21.06 25.68 5.74
C TYR A 126 19.67 25.28 6.18
N SER A 127 19.13 25.92 7.23
CA SER A 127 17.74 25.78 7.63
C SER A 127 16.90 26.84 6.89
N ILE A 128 16.10 26.41 5.94
CA ILE A 128 15.34 27.26 5.04
C ILE A 128 13.88 27.29 5.49
N THR A 129 13.30 28.49 5.65
CA THR A 129 11.86 28.69 5.81
C THR A 129 11.29 29.34 4.58
N PHE A 130 10.22 28.77 4.04
CA PHE A 130 9.52 29.32 2.88
C PHE A 130 8.44 30.32 3.27
N ALA A 131 8.01 31.16 2.33
CA ALA A 131 6.98 32.18 2.54
C ALA A 131 5.55 31.64 2.38
N TYR A 132 5.40 30.36 2.13
CA TYR A 132 4.14 29.66 1.85
C TYR A 132 3.87 28.62 2.91
N SER A 133 2.61 28.20 3.06
CA SER A 133 2.24 27.07 3.90
C SER A 133 2.88 25.79 3.38
N GLU A 134 3.16 24.85 4.25
CA GLU A 134 3.73 23.53 3.90
C GLU A 134 2.85 22.75 2.90
N ASP A 135 1.54 22.97 2.91
CA ASP A 135 0.57 22.33 1.99
C ASP A 135 0.42 23.07 0.64
N ASP A 136 1.06 24.24 0.47
CA ASP A 136 0.91 25.03 -0.74
C ASP A 136 1.86 24.53 -1.84
N GLU A 137 1.35 24.30 -3.04
CA GLU A 137 2.14 23.92 -4.22
C GLU A 137 3.27 24.93 -4.50
N ALA A 138 3.04 26.23 -4.20
CA ALA A 138 4.06 27.27 -4.33
C ALA A 138 5.26 27.05 -3.38
N CYS A 139 5.07 26.33 -2.27
CA CYS A 139 6.16 25.95 -1.39
C CYS A 139 7.07 24.89 -2.03
N LEU A 140 6.47 23.90 -2.69
CA LEU A 140 7.20 22.87 -3.45
C LEU A 140 7.97 23.49 -4.63
N ASP A 141 7.35 24.37 -5.39
CA ASP A 141 8.01 25.11 -6.47
C ASP A 141 9.23 25.88 -5.98
N SER A 142 9.13 26.47 -4.76
CA SER A 142 10.23 27.21 -4.15
C SER A 142 11.36 26.28 -3.73
N LEU A 143 11.05 25.11 -3.17
CA LEU A 143 12.03 24.07 -2.84
C LEU A 143 12.75 23.55 -4.08
N GLU A 144 12.01 23.28 -5.18
CA GLU A 144 12.61 22.86 -6.44
C GLU A 144 13.53 23.94 -7.03
N ALA A 145 13.17 25.22 -6.92
CA ALA A 145 14.03 26.33 -7.33
C ALA A 145 15.34 26.38 -6.51
N VAL A 146 15.29 26.08 -5.22
CA VAL A 146 16.49 25.94 -4.37
C VAL A 146 17.36 24.78 -4.82
N LYS A 147 16.75 23.60 -5.06
CA LYS A 147 17.47 22.41 -5.55
C LYS A 147 18.11 22.66 -6.92
N GLU A 148 17.41 23.30 -7.85
CA GLU A 148 17.92 23.64 -9.16
C GLU A 148 19.11 24.61 -9.05
N TYR A 149 19.00 25.64 -8.22
CA TYR A 149 20.07 26.59 -7.97
C TYR A 149 21.35 25.93 -7.41
N LEU A 150 21.18 24.93 -6.54
CA LEU A 150 22.27 24.20 -5.91
C LEU A 150 22.67 22.91 -6.62
N SER A 151 22.14 22.66 -7.82
CA SER A 151 22.34 21.39 -8.56
C SER A 151 23.79 21.09 -8.92
N ASP A 152 24.65 22.12 -9.01
CA ASP A 152 26.08 21.96 -9.28
C ASP A 152 26.89 21.52 -8.03
N TYR A 153 26.27 21.45 -6.87
CA TYR A 153 26.89 21.06 -5.61
C TYR A 153 26.46 19.63 -5.21
N ASP A 154 27.21 19.04 -4.30
CA ASP A 154 26.85 17.77 -3.66
C ASP A 154 25.78 18.03 -2.59
N LEU A 155 24.51 17.88 -2.99
CA LEU A 155 23.34 18.36 -2.29
C LEU A 155 22.57 17.24 -1.63
N TYR A 156 22.18 17.46 -0.36
CA TYR A 156 21.27 16.60 0.40
C TYR A 156 20.18 17.47 1.01
N VAL A 157 18.93 17.04 0.88
CA VAL A 157 17.76 17.79 1.36
C VAL A 157 16.92 16.90 2.26
N ASP A 158 16.60 17.42 3.45
CA ASP A 158 15.65 16.83 4.38
C ASP A 158 14.49 17.83 4.59
N THR A 159 13.27 17.36 4.36
CA THR A 159 12.08 18.21 4.43
C THR A 159 10.82 17.35 4.53
N ASP A 160 9.82 17.87 5.23
CA ASP A 160 8.47 17.32 5.26
C ASP A 160 7.59 17.84 4.11
N LEU A 161 8.13 18.76 3.28
CA LEU A 161 7.39 19.33 2.15
C LEU A 161 7.18 18.29 1.05
N GLY A 162 5.95 18.26 0.56
CA GLY A 162 5.53 17.27 -0.41
C GLY A 162 5.43 15.89 0.21
N ASN A 163 4.91 14.96 -0.57
CA ASN A 163 4.74 13.58 -0.12
C ASN A 163 6.04 12.76 -0.23
N THR A 164 7.19 13.32 0.17
CA THR A 164 8.50 12.65 0.04
C THR A 164 8.57 11.35 0.83
N GLN A 165 7.92 11.29 1.99
CA GLN A 165 7.77 10.04 2.76
C GLN A 165 6.91 9.03 2.00
N GLN A 166 5.81 9.46 1.40
CA GLN A 166 4.96 8.58 0.59
C GLN A 166 5.70 8.05 -0.63
N GLU A 167 6.39 8.91 -1.38
CA GLU A 167 7.16 8.51 -2.56
C GLU A 167 8.27 7.51 -2.21
N THR A 168 8.98 7.75 -1.09
CA THR A 168 10.00 6.82 -0.60
C THR A 168 9.42 5.48 -0.24
N ILE A 169 8.30 5.46 0.50
CA ILE A 169 7.60 4.24 0.89
C ILE A 169 7.04 3.52 -0.33
N ASP A 170 6.44 4.22 -1.28
CA ASP A 170 5.92 3.61 -2.52
C ASP A 170 7.04 2.98 -3.35
N HIS A 171 8.20 3.61 -3.41
CA HIS A 171 9.38 3.03 -4.06
C HIS A 171 9.86 1.77 -3.32
N GLU A 172 10.01 1.81 -2.00
CA GLU A 172 10.42 0.66 -1.20
C GLU A 172 9.42 -0.49 -1.29
N ILE A 173 8.12 -0.20 -1.22
CA ILE A 173 7.04 -1.19 -1.40
C ILE A 173 7.11 -1.81 -2.80
N SER A 174 7.38 -1.02 -3.83
CA SER A 174 7.53 -1.53 -5.20
C SER A 174 8.68 -2.54 -5.30
N VAL A 175 9.81 -2.24 -4.66
CA VAL A 175 10.96 -3.16 -4.58
C VAL A 175 10.59 -4.43 -3.80
N ILE A 176 9.94 -4.30 -2.66
CA ILE A 176 9.46 -5.43 -1.85
C ILE A 176 8.49 -6.29 -2.66
N MET A 177 7.56 -5.69 -3.42
CA MET A 177 6.62 -6.43 -4.26
C MET A 177 7.30 -7.28 -5.34
N VAL A 178 8.41 -6.80 -5.91
CA VAL A 178 9.21 -7.61 -6.85
C VAL A 178 9.81 -8.84 -6.14
N TYR A 179 10.39 -8.66 -4.95
CA TYR A 179 10.90 -9.81 -4.18
C TYR A 179 9.80 -10.78 -3.78
N VAL A 180 8.66 -10.29 -3.34
CA VAL A 180 7.48 -11.12 -3.02
C VAL A 180 7.03 -11.90 -4.24
N ALA A 181 6.94 -11.27 -5.42
CA ALA A 181 6.57 -11.95 -6.66
C ALA A 181 7.56 -13.07 -7.03
N ILE A 182 8.87 -12.84 -6.87
CA ILE A 182 9.90 -13.86 -7.10
C ILE A 182 9.72 -15.04 -6.14
N VAL A 183 9.53 -14.77 -4.84
CA VAL A 183 9.30 -15.82 -3.83
C VAL A 183 8.04 -16.62 -4.15
N ILE A 184 6.95 -15.95 -4.54
CA ILE A 184 5.71 -16.61 -4.98
C ILE A 184 5.96 -17.58 -6.13
N VAL A 185 6.64 -17.13 -7.17
CA VAL A 185 6.96 -17.98 -8.33
C VAL A 185 7.78 -19.20 -7.89
N ILE A 186 8.80 -18.99 -7.05
CA ILE A 186 9.63 -20.09 -6.53
C ILE A 186 8.77 -21.09 -5.74
N VAL A 187 7.96 -20.62 -4.80
CA VAL A 187 7.08 -21.47 -3.99
C VAL A 187 6.11 -22.27 -4.89
N LEU A 188 5.49 -21.60 -5.86
CA LEU A 188 4.57 -22.28 -6.79
C LEU A 188 5.27 -23.31 -7.65
N LEU A 189 6.49 -23.05 -8.12
CA LEU A 189 7.27 -24.03 -8.88
C LEU A 189 7.61 -25.29 -8.07
N PHE A 190 7.86 -25.14 -6.77
CA PHE A 190 8.11 -26.29 -5.88
C PHE A 190 6.84 -27.01 -5.45
N THR A 191 5.72 -26.31 -5.33
CA THR A 191 4.46 -26.85 -4.82
C THR A 191 3.58 -27.43 -5.91
N SER A 192 3.68 -26.89 -7.15
CA SER A 192 2.89 -27.32 -8.30
C SER A 192 3.46 -28.60 -8.91
N GLU A 193 2.60 -29.57 -9.20
CA GLU A 193 2.97 -30.79 -9.91
C GLU A 193 3.05 -30.58 -11.44
N THR A 194 2.40 -29.52 -11.94
CA THR A 194 2.32 -29.21 -13.37
C THR A 194 2.75 -27.77 -13.64
N TYR A 195 3.70 -27.58 -14.53
CA TYR A 195 4.16 -26.22 -14.92
C TYR A 195 3.05 -25.31 -15.46
N GLY A 196 1.97 -25.87 -16.04
CA GLY A 196 0.82 -25.11 -16.52
C GLY A 196 -0.05 -24.51 -15.40
N GLU A 197 0.03 -25.02 -14.19
CA GLU A 197 -0.70 -24.54 -13.02
C GLU A 197 -0.19 -23.18 -12.57
N VAL A 198 1.13 -22.98 -12.60
CA VAL A 198 1.79 -21.76 -12.12
C VAL A 198 1.30 -20.49 -12.82
N PRO A 199 1.27 -20.38 -14.17
CA PRO A 199 0.79 -19.16 -14.83
C PRO A 199 -0.70 -18.88 -14.57
N VAL A 200 -1.52 -19.92 -14.41
CA VAL A 200 -2.95 -19.75 -14.09
C VAL A 200 -3.12 -19.16 -12.69
N LEU A 201 -2.36 -19.65 -11.71
CA LEU A 201 -2.38 -19.14 -10.35
C LEU A 201 -1.88 -17.69 -10.29
N ILE A 202 -0.78 -17.37 -10.96
CA ILE A 202 -0.25 -16.00 -11.04
C ILE A 202 -1.30 -15.06 -11.65
N LEU A 203 -1.94 -15.47 -12.76
CA LEU A 203 -3.01 -14.67 -13.36
C LEU A 203 -4.17 -14.44 -12.38
N THR A 204 -4.56 -15.46 -11.63
CA THR A 204 -5.61 -15.35 -10.61
C THR A 204 -5.23 -14.37 -9.51
N PHE A 205 -3.97 -14.37 -9.07
CA PHE A 205 -3.48 -13.43 -8.05
C PHE A 205 -3.47 -11.98 -8.55
N VAL A 206 -3.04 -11.77 -9.80
CA VAL A 206 -3.09 -10.44 -10.44
C VAL A 206 -4.52 -9.94 -10.53
N VAL A 207 -5.45 -10.79 -10.96
CA VAL A 207 -6.88 -10.44 -11.00
C VAL A 207 -7.41 -10.09 -9.62
N ALA A 208 -7.10 -10.89 -8.60
CA ALA A 208 -7.51 -10.63 -7.23
C ALA A 208 -6.95 -9.29 -6.69
N LEU A 209 -5.68 -8.99 -6.98
CA LEU A 209 -5.03 -7.74 -6.59
C LEU A 209 -5.71 -6.52 -7.24
N VAL A 210 -5.98 -6.58 -8.56
CA VAL A 210 -6.63 -5.48 -9.28
C VAL A 210 -8.06 -5.27 -8.77
N LEU A 211 -8.80 -6.34 -8.50
CA LEU A 211 -10.15 -6.24 -7.94
C LEU A 211 -10.13 -5.62 -6.54
N ASN A 212 -9.18 -6.01 -5.70
CA ASN A 212 -9.02 -5.45 -4.35
C ASN A 212 -8.71 -3.94 -4.41
N GLN A 213 -7.70 -3.53 -5.17
CA GLN A 213 -7.37 -2.12 -5.33
C GLN A 213 -8.53 -1.32 -5.92
N GLY A 214 -9.26 -1.92 -6.89
CA GLY A 214 -10.39 -1.25 -7.52
C GLY A 214 -11.62 -1.08 -6.62
N THR A 215 -11.73 -1.84 -5.51
CA THR A 215 -12.83 -1.68 -4.55
C THR A 215 -12.54 -0.66 -3.45
N ASN A 216 -11.30 -0.20 -3.32
CA ASN A 216 -10.89 0.75 -2.29
C ASN A 216 -11.61 2.11 -2.40
N PHE A 217 -12.07 2.50 -3.60
CA PHE A 217 -12.84 3.74 -3.79
C PHE A 217 -14.12 3.80 -2.93
N LEU A 218 -14.67 2.65 -2.51
CA LEU A 218 -15.82 2.60 -1.61
C LEU A 218 -15.51 3.15 -0.22
N MET A 219 -14.23 3.24 0.14
CA MET A 219 -13.79 3.79 1.41
C MET A 219 -13.51 5.30 1.35
N GLY A 220 -13.48 5.89 0.13
CA GLY A 220 -13.17 7.28 -0.12
C GLY A 220 -11.69 7.58 0.05
N LYS A 221 -11.25 7.79 1.28
CA LYS A 221 -9.83 7.98 1.64
C LYS A 221 -9.28 6.75 2.34
N ILE A 222 -8.05 6.38 2.02
CA ILE A 222 -7.32 5.29 2.68
C ILE A 222 -5.91 5.75 3.05
N SER A 223 -5.39 5.25 4.18
CA SER A 223 -4.01 5.50 4.57
C SER A 223 -3.03 4.85 3.57
N PHE A 224 -1.94 5.53 3.25
CA PHE A 224 -0.86 4.99 2.41
C PHE A 224 -0.29 3.68 2.98
N ILE A 225 -0.19 3.55 4.31
CA ILE A 225 0.25 2.32 4.97
C ILE A 225 -0.73 1.18 4.69
N SER A 226 -2.04 1.42 4.83
CA SER A 226 -3.06 0.42 4.55
C SER A 226 -3.07 -0.01 3.10
N ASN A 227 -2.92 0.94 2.16
CA ASN A 227 -2.86 0.68 0.72
C ASN A 227 -1.68 -0.26 0.38
N SER A 228 -0.52 0.02 0.95
CA SER A 228 0.71 -0.73 0.69
C SER A 228 0.68 -2.12 1.32
N VAL A 229 0.33 -2.22 2.59
CA VAL A 229 0.30 -3.50 3.34
C VAL A 229 -0.79 -4.42 2.82
N THR A 230 -1.95 -3.89 2.44
CA THR A 230 -3.08 -4.69 1.93
C THR A 230 -2.70 -5.50 0.69
N SER A 231 -1.93 -4.93 -0.22
CA SER A 231 -1.47 -5.62 -1.44
C SER A 231 -0.60 -6.84 -1.12
N ILE A 232 0.30 -6.72 -0.15
CA ILE A 232 1.18 -7.82 0.30
C ILE A 232 0.35 -8.91 1.00
N LEU A 233 -0.54 -8.52 1.91
CA LEU A 233 -1.41 -9.47 2.61
C LEU A 233 -2.35 -10.20 1.64
N GLN A 234 -2.90 -9.50 0.65
CA GLN A 234 -3.75 -10.10 -0.37
C GLN A 234 -3.02 -11.19 -1.14
N LEU A 235 -1.77 -10.94 -1.54
CA LEU A 235 -0.96 -11.94 -2.24
C LEU A 235 -0.67 -13.14 -1.35
N ALA A 236 -0.27 -12.93 -0.11
CA ALA A 236 0.03 -14.00 0.83
C ALA A 236 -1.20 -14.90 1.07
N LEU A 237 -2.36 -14.31 1.36
CA LEU A 237 -3.60 -15.06 1.57
C LEU A 237 -4.05 -15.79 0.29
N SER A 238 -3.89 -15.16 -0.88
CA SER A 238 -4.28 -15.78 -2.15
C SER A 238 -3.48 -17.04 -2.45
N ILE A 239 -2.18 -17.07 -2.11
CA ILE A 239 -1.33 -18.25 -2.28
C ILE A 239 -1.81 -19.38 -1.39
N ASP A 240 -2.04 -19.11 -0.11
CA ASP A 240 -2.45 -20.12 0.85
C ASP A 240 -3.76 -20.80 0.41
N TYR A 241 -4.76 -19.99 0.03
CA TYR A 241 -6.03 -20.53 -0.48
C TYR A 241 -5.86 -21.31 -1.78
N ALA A 242 -5.01 -20.85 -2.69
CA ALA A 242 -4.77 -21.52 -3.95
C ALA A 242 -4.11 -22.90 -3.74
N ILE A 243 -3.09 -22.98 -2.88
CA ILE A 243 -2.39 -24.23 -2.58
C ILE A 243 -3.35 -25.24 -1.93
N ILE A 244 -4.12 -24.80 -0.92
CA ILE A 244 -5.10 -25.67 -0.24
C ILE A 244 -6.14 -26.18 -1.24
N PHE A 245 -6.67 -25.29 -2.10
CA PHE A 245 -7.66 -25.67 -3.10
C PHE A 245 -7.08 -26.66 -4.13
N CYS A 246 -5.90 -26.38 -4.67
CA CYS A 246 -5.26 -27.24 -5.65
C CYS A 246 -4.95 -28.65 -5.08
N ASN A 247 -4.44 -28.71 -3.85
CA ASN A 247 -4.18 -29.99 -3.19
C ASN A 247 -5.47 -30.78 -2.98
N ARG A 248 -6.52 -30.12 -2.48
CA ARG A 248 -7.81 -30.76 -2.30
C ARG A 248 -8.42 -31.23 -3.62
N PHE A 249 -8.33 -30.41 -4.66
CA PHE A 249 -8.79 -30.79 -5.99
C PHE A 249 -8.05 -32.03 -6.52
N LYS A 250 -6.73 -32.12 -6.36
CA LYS A 250 -5.94 -33.27 -6.78
C LYS A 250 -6.34 -34.56 -6.05
N GLU A 251 -6.63 -34.47 -4.77
CA GLU A 251 -7.13 -35.60 -3.97
C GLU A 251 -8.49 -36.09 -4.52
N GLU A 252 -9.44 -35.18 -4.67
CA GLU A 252 -10.80 -35.53 -5.12
C GLU A 252 -10.84 -36.01 -6.60
N HIS A 253 -10.01 -35.40 -7.46
CA HIS A 253 -9.99 -35.75 -8.88
C HIS A 253 -9.47 -37.19 -9.16
N ARG A 254 -8.75 -37.78 -8.19
CA ARG A 254 -8.35 -39.20 -8.31
C ARG A 254 -9.54 -40.15 -8.17
N LEU A 255 -10.63 -39.71 -7.55
CA LEU A 255 -11.78 -40.55 -7.20
C LEU A 255 -13.06 -40.13 -7.97
N LEU A 256 -13.14 -38.85 -8.36
CA LEU A 256 -14.35 -38.24 -8.92
C LEU A 256 -14.10 -37.67 -10.33
N PRO A 257 -15.12 -37.57 -11.17
CA PRO A 257 -15.06 -36.82 -12.42
C PRO A 257 -14.73 -35.34 -12.17
N LEU A 258 -14.09 -34.67 -13.14
CA LEU A 258 -13.59 -33.31 -13.07
C LEU A 258 -14.60 -32.34 -12.44
N ARG A 259 -15.85 -32.32 -12.91
CA ARG A 259 -16.88 -31.39 -12.41
C ARG A 259 -17.19 -31.62 -10.92
N GLU A 260 -17.37 -32.88 -10.54
CA GLU A 260 -17.69 -33.23 -9.15
C GLU A 260 -16.52 -32.97 -8.23
N ALA A 261 -15.30 -33.29 -8.66
CA ALA A 261 -14.08 -33.01 -7.91
C ALA A 261 -13.92 -31.51 -7.59
N VAL A 262 -14.19 -30.62 -8.57
CA VAL A 262 -14.15 -29.17 -8.35
C VAL A 262 -15.23 -28.72 -7.36
N ILE A 263 -16.47 -29.22 -7.47
CA ILE A 263 -17.57 -28.85 -6.56
C ILE A 263 -17.25 -29.27 -5.12
N VAL A 264 -16.79 -30.51 -4.93
CA VAL A 264 -16.45 -31.03 -3.60
C VAL A 264 -15.28 -30.27 -3.01
N SER A 265 -14.22 -30.02 -3.78
CA SER A 265 -13.05 -29.29 -3.33
C SER A 265 -13.41 -27.86 -2.92
N LEU A 266 -14.18 -27.16 -3.77
CA LEU A 266 -14.61 -25.79 -3.48
C LEU A 266 -15.51 -25.71 -2.25
N SER A 267 -16.46 -26.62 -2.10
CA SER A 267 -17.36 -26.66 -0.95
C SER A 267 -16.62 -26.99 0.35
N THR A 268 -15.66 -27.92 0.32
CA THR A 268 -14.88 -28.34 1.49
C THR A 268 -13.95 -27.22 1.95
N VAL A 269 -13.19 -26.62 1.04
CA VAL A 269 -12.24 -25.53 1.38
C VAL A 269 -13.01 -24.33 1.92
N SER A 270 -14.09 -23.92 1.26
CA SER A 270 -14.92 -22.79 1.70
C SER A 270 -15.54 -23.05 3.09
N TYR A 271 -16.02 -24.27 3.34
CA TYR A 271 -16.59 -24.63 4.63
C TYR A 271 -15.54 -24.58 5.74
N THR A 272 -14.35 -25.11 5.51
CA THR A 272 -13.27 -25.13 6.53
C THR A 272 -12.85 -23.72 6.94
N HIS A 273 -12.82 -22.77 6.01
CA HIS A 273 -12.39 -21.39 6.29
C HIS A 273 -13.51 -20.51 6.87
N LEU A 274 -14.77 -20.74 6.49
CA LEU A 274 -15.91 -19.99 7.05
C LEU A 274 -16.35 -20.49 8.43
N THR A 275 -16.02 -21.75 8.75
CA THR A 275 -16.39 -22.41 10.02
C THR A 275 -15.17 -22.78 10.84
N LEU A 276 -14.07 -22.02 10.74
CA LEU A 276 -13.01 -22.14 11.74
C LEU A 276 -13.70 -22.11 13.10
N PRO A 277 -13.55 -23.16 13.95
CA PRO A 277 -14.09 -23.09 15.27
C PRO A 277 -13.42 -21.87 15.92
N THR A 278 -14.18 -20.83 16.19
CA THR A 278 -13.84 -19.92 17.27
C THR A 278 -13.69 -20.88 18.44
N SER A 279 -12.43 -21.23 18.71
CA SER A 279 -12.10 -22.04 19.86
C SER A 279 -12.83 -21.44 21.05
N ASP A 280 -13.60 -22.25 21.74
CA ASP A 280 -14.13 -21.92 23.05
C ASP A 280 -12.96 -21.39 23.91
N LEU A 281 -12.82 -20.09 23.97
CA LEU A 281 -12.05 -19.36 24.96
C LEU A 281 -13.02 -18.80 25.98
#